data_e0a8ec628fd753cf428bbdcfdc365d94
#
_entry.id   e0a8ec628fd753cf428bbdcfdc365d94
#
_cell.length_a   1.000
_cell.length_b   1.000
_cell.length_c   1.000
_cell.angle_alpha   90.00
_cell.angle_beta   90.00
_cell.angle_gamma   90.00
#
_symmetry.space_group_name_H-M   'P 1'
#
loop_
_entity.id
_entity.type
_entity.pdbx_description
1 polymer ?
#
loop_
_entity_poly.entity_id
_entity_poly.type
_entity_poly.pdbx_seq_one_letter_code
_entity_poly.pdbx_strand_id
1 'polypeptide(L)'
;MEFVIITGMSGAGKTGALHVLEDIGYYCVDNLPSSLLSTLYRLCLKSEDDSMKRVAVVVDVRGNEKFEEMCSQIEHFKMHYENVKVLFFDAMTDRLVVRYKETRRRHPLSDKLKDGSVLSAVELERELLLPIKRTADYNIDTTYMSNKQLRERIMSMFMEDTSQSITLTFMSFGFKYGIPLEADLIMDVRCLPNPFYSPTLKHLTGLDKDVRDYVLESEETTEFLKRLLSMLDFSVPLYLKEGKSELVVGIGCTGGKHRSVTIAMQLNDHFREKGYRCVIQHRDIDR
;
A
#
# COMPACT_ATOMS: atom_id res chain seq x y z
N MET A 1 7.70 20.65 8.72
CA MET A 1 8.31 20.02 7.52
C MET A 1 7.86 18.57 7.49
N GLU A 2 7.35 18.10 6.37
CA GLU A 2 7.01 16.69 6.16
C GLU A 2 8.17 16.00 5.41
N PHE A 3 8.65 14.86 5.92
CA PHE A 3 9.78 14.15 5.34
C PHE A 3 9.42 12.68 5.08
N VAL A 4 9.46 12.27 3.81
CA VAL A 4 9.04 10.95 3.37
C VAL A 4 10.25 10.16 2.88
N ILE A 5 10.50 9.01 3.50
CA ILE A 5 11.52 8.06 3.06
C ILE A 5 10.84 6.95 2.26
N ILE A 6 11.24 6.78 1.02
CA ILE A 6 10.78 5.72 0.13
C ILE A 6 11.87 4.66 0.06
N THR A 7 11.54 3.44 0.47
CA THR A 7 12.47 2.30 0.43
C THR A 7 11.72 1.02 0.06
N GLY A 8 12.39 -0.13 0.02
CA GLY A 8 11.77 -1.42 -0.26
C GLY A 8 12.41 -2.14 -1.45
N MET A 9 11.78 -3.23 -1.86
CA MET A 9 12.30 -4.17 -2.86
C MET A 9 12.69 -3.48 -4.17
N SER A 10 13.81 -3.89 -4.72
CA SER A 10 14.24 -3.45 -6.04
C SER A 10 13.26 -3.90 -7.11
N GLY A 11 12.82 -2.96 -7.98
CA GLY A 11 11.77 -3.24 -8.97
C GLY A 11 10.32 -3.15 -8.44
N ALA A 12 10.11 -2.78 -7.16
CA ALA A 12 8.77 -2.64 -6.57
C ALA A 12 8.06 -1.30 -6.90
N GLY A 13 8.66 -0.39 -7.70
CA GLY A 13 7.98 0.82 -8.16
C GLY A 13 8.33 2.11 -7.41
N LYS A 14 9.39 2.13 -6.59
CA LYS A 14 9.86 3.32 -5.83
C LYS A 14 9.98 4.59 -6.67
N THR A 15 10.61 4.50 -7.84
CA THR A 15 10.78 5.65 -8.74
C THR A 15 9.43 6.20 -9.25
N GLY A 16 8.46 5.31 -9.54
CA GLY A 16 7.12 5.74 -9.91
C GLY A 16 6.42 6.52 -8.80
N ALA A 17 6.57 6.07 -7.56
CA ALA A 17 6.03 6.78 -6.40
C ALA A 17 6.72 8.14 -6.16
N LEU A 18 8.04 8.21 -6.35
CA LEU A 18 8.79 9.47 -6.24
C LEU A 18 8.29 10.51 -7.25
N HIS A 19 8.08 10.13 -8.52
CA HIS A 19 7.54 11.05 -9.53
C HIS A 19 6.13 11.54 -9.17
N VAL A 20 5.29 10.69 -8.57
CA VAL A 20 3.96 11.12 -8.12
C VAL A 20 4.06 12.15 -6.99
N LEU A 21 4.98 11.96 -6.04
CA LEU A 21 5.22 12.93 -4.97
C LEU A 21 5.76 14.25 -5.52
N GLU A 22 6.65 14.21 -6.51
CA GLU A 22 7.12 15.40 -7.23
C GLU A 22 5.96 16.16 -7.89
N ASP A 23 5.06 15.46 -8.61
CA ASP A 23 3.87 16.03 -9.23
C ASP A 23 2.92 16.73 -8.23
N ILE A 24 2.90 16.32 -6.96
CA ILE A 24 2.09 16.93 -5.90
C ILE A 24 2.88 17.90 -5.01
N GLY A 25 4.06 18.33 -5.48
CA GLY A 25 4.82 19.42 -4.91
C GLY A 25 5.81 19.06 -3.80
N TYR A 26 6.27 17.80 -3.73
CA TYR A 26 7.39 17.43 -2.88
C TYR A 26 8.72 17.76 -3.57
N TYR A 27 9.69 18.23 -2.79
CA TYR A 27 11.09 18.25 -3.21
C TYR A 27 11.64 16.81 -3.16
N CYS A 28 11.96 16.26 -4.33
CA CYS A 28 12.28 14.84 -4.49
C CYS A 28 13.77 14.61 -4.70
N VAL A 29 14.34 13.65 -3.96
CA VAL A 29 15.73 13.19 -4.13
C VAL A 29 15.73 11.68 -4.37
N ASP A 30 16.21 11.27 -5.54
CA ASP A 30 16.36 9.84 -5.85
C ASP A 30 17.74 9.34 -5.39
N ASN A 31 17.76 8.10 -4.92
CA ASN A 31 18.99 7.37 -4.58
C ASN A 31 19.90 8.09 -3.57
N LEU A 32 19.33 8.58 -2.48
CA LEU A 32 20.11 9.20 -1.40
C LEU A 32 20.79 8.10 -0.56
N PRO A 33 22.13 8.17 -0.33
CA PRO A 33 22.78 7.31 0.65
C PRO A 33 22.19 7.51 2.05
N SER A 34 21.95 6.43 2.78
CA SER A 34 21.31 6.48 4.10
C SER A 34 22.09 7.35 5.09
N SER A 35 23.42 7.38 4.99
CA SER A 35 24.31 8.23 5.78
C SER A 35 24.09 9.74 5.61
N LEU A 36 23.47 10.17 4.52
CA LEU A 36 23.18 11.58 4.25
C LEU A 36 21.78 12.04 4.70
N LEU A 37 20.91 11.12 5.16
CA LEU A 37 19.55 11.45 5.61
C LEU A 37 19.52 12.61 6.61
N SER A 38 20.28 12.51 7.71
CA SER A 38 20.33 13.54 8.75
C SER A 38 20.90 14.87 8.26
N THR A 39 21.81 14.83 7.30
CA THR A 39 22.39 16.02 6.70
C THR A 39 21.38 16.74 5.82
N LEU A 40 20.70 16.02 4.94
CA LEU A 40 19.65 16.57 4.08
C LEU A 40 18.50 17.15 4.92
N TYR A 41 18.02 16.41 5.92
CA TYR A 41 16.94 16.87 6.81
C TYR A 41 17.30 18.21 7.47
N ARG A 42 18.51 18.34 8.00
CA ARG A 42 18.97 19.59 8.63
C ARG A 42 19.11 20.75 7.64
N LEU A 43 19.50 20.47 6.40
CA LEU A 43 19.53 21.47 5.33
C LEU A 43 18.14 21.98 5.00
N CYS A 44 17.17 21.05 4.85
CA CYS A 44 15.77 21.39 4.57
C CYS A 44 15.14 22.20 5.71
N LEU A 45 15.42 21.84 6.97
CA LEU A 45 14.92 22.60 8.15
C LEU A 45 15.42 24.04 8.20
N LYS A 46 16.65 24.31 7.67
CA LYS A 46 17.25 25.65 7.66
C LYS A 46 16.87 26.46 6.43
N SER A 47 16.27 25.83 5.45
CA SER A 47 15.88 26.50 4.21
C SER A 47 14.67 27.39 4.44
N GLU A 48 14.72 28.62 3.92
CA GLU A 48 13.57 29.54 3.84
C GLU A 48 12.67 29.25 2.63
N ASP A 49 13.09 28.32 1.76
CA ASP A 49 12.34 27.92 0.58
C ASP A 49 11.16 26.99 0.97
N ASP A 50 9.95 27.45 0.71
CA ASP A 50 8.72 26.71 0.97
C ASP A 50 8.67 25.36 0.25
N SER A 51 9.36 25.19 -0.88
CA SER A 51 9.45 23.92 -1.60
C SER A 51 10.12 22.84 -0.76
N MET A 52 10.98 23.20 0.18
CA MET A 52 11.66 22.25 1.08
C MET A 52 10.88 21.92 2.36
N LYS A 53 9.64 22.37 2.48
CA LYS A 53 8.75 21.98 3.59
C LYS A 53 8.16 20.58 3.44
N ARG A 54 8.15 20.06 2.21
CA ARG A 54 7.67 18.72 1.86
C ARG A 54 8.75 18.01 1.05
N VAL A 55 9.41 17.03 1.64
CA VAL A 55 10.59 16.36 1.05
C VAL A 55 10.32 14.86 0.94
N ALA A 56 10.65 14.28 -0.21
CA ALA A 56 10.60 12.84 -0.43
C ALA A 56 11.95 12.33 -0.92
N VAL A 57 12.46 11.28 -0.30
CA VAL A 57 13.75 10.71 -0.65
C VAL A 57 13.65 9.21 -0.90
N VAL A 58 14.25 8.75 -1.98
CA VAL A 58 14.46 7.31 -2.18
C VAL A 58 15.79 6.92 -1.56
N VAL A 59 15.71 6.00 -0.59
CA VAL A 59 16.88 5.37 0.03
C VAL A 59 16.94 3.92 -0.42
N ASP A 60 17.99 3.57 -1.12
CA ASP A 60 18.19 2.23 -1.67
C ASP A 60 19.64 1.79 -1.47
N VAL A 61 19.87 0.50 -1.30
CA VAL A 61 21.23 -0.03 -1.14
C VAL A 61 21.91 -0.09 -2.49
N ARG A 62 22.92 0.72 -2.68
CA ARG A 62 23.79 0.70 -3.87
C ARG A 62 25.26 0.79 -3.48
N GLY A 63 26.11 0.16 -4.28
CA GLY A 63 27.54 0.19 -4.07
C GLY A 63 27.99 -0.63 -2.86
N ASN A 64 28.79 -0.02 -1.98
CA ASN A 64 29.41 -0.70 -0.82
C ASN A 64 28.61 -0.57 0.48
N GLU A 65 27.47 0.10 0.48
CA GLU A 65 26.62 0.22 1.67
C GLU A 65 26.02 -1.13 2.05
N LYS A 66 26.01 -1.43 3.34
CA LYS A 66 25.43 -2.67 3.86
C LYS A 66 23.94 -2.46 4.17
N PHE A 67 23.11 -3.43 3.88
CA PHE A 67 21.65 -3.39 4.19
C PHE A 67 21.38 -3.14 5.68
N GLU A 68 22.15 -3.78 6.56
CA GLU A 68 22.04 -3.62 8.01
C GLU A 68 22.32 -2.17 8.44
N GLU A 69 23.32 -1.54 7.83
CA GLU A 69 23.67 -0.15 8.10
C GLU A 69 22.56 0.81 7.64
N MET A 70 22.02 0.62 6.44
CA MET A 70 20.86 1.38 5.95
C MET A 70 19.64 1.20 6.86
N CYS A 71 19.32 -0.03 7.27
CA CYS A 71 18.20 -0.29 8.18
C CYS A 71 18.38 0.46 9.50
N SER A 72 19.54 0.34 10.13
CA SER A 72 19.86 1.01 11.38
C SER A 72 19.80 2.53 11.27
N GLN A 73 20.27 3.09 10.16
CA GLN A 73 20.24 4.54 9.93
C GLN A 73 18.82 5.07 9.73
N ILE A 74 17.95 4.35 9.00
CA ILE A 74 16.55 4.74 8.81
C ILE A 74 15.80 4.66 10.16
N GLU A 75 15.99 3.60 10.93
CA GLU A 75 15.37 3.46 12.25
C GLU A 75 15.83 4.57 13.21
N HIS A 76 17.14 4.79 13.30
CA HIS A 76 17.70 5.87 14.10
C HIS A 76 17.15 7.24 13.66
N PHE A 77 17.05 7.48 12.37
CA PHE A 77 16.53 8.72 11.82
C PHE A 77 15.05 8.92 12.22
N LYS A 78 14.23 7.88 12.07
CA LYS A 78 12.80 7.92 12.44
C LYS A 78 12.60 8.19 13.94
N MET A 79 13.48 7.67 14.81
CA MET A 79 13.40 7.88 16.25
C MET A 79 13.78 9.30 16.71
N HIS A 80 14.64 10.00 15.95
CA HIS A 80 15.20 11.29 16.36
C HIS A 80 14.57 12.50 15.68
N TYR A 81 13.78 12.28 14.61
CA TYR A 81 13.18 13.37 13.86
C TYR A 81 11.67 13.21 13.77
N GLU A 82 10.95 14.30 14.03
CA GLU A 82 9.49 14.36 13.96
C GLU A 82 8.99 14.48 12.52
N ASN A 83 7.75 14.04 12.27
CA ASN A 83 7.09 14.11 10.96
C ASN A 83 7.84 13.38 9.83
N VAL A 84 8.52 12.29 10.18
CA VAL A 84 9.15 11.38 9.22
C VAL A 84 8.21 10.20 8.96
N LYS A 85 7.93 9.93 7.69
CA LYS A 85 7.14 8.78 7.25
C LYS A 85 8.00 7.86 6.39
N VAL A 86 7.95 6.58 6.66
CA VAL A 86 8.66 5.55 5.88
C VAL A 86 7.65 4.75 5.06
N LEU A 87 7.79 4.82 3.72
CA LEU A 87 7.05 4.03 2.76
C LEU A 87 7.90 2.86 2.31
N PHE A 88 7.43 1.65 2.58
CA PHE A 88 8.07 0.43 2.13
C PHE A 88 7.33 -0.15 0.93
N PHE A 89 8.01 -0.26 -0.20
CA PHE A 89 7.48 -0.84 -1.43
C PHE A 89 7.84 -2.31 -1.55
N ASP A 90 6.83 -3.15 -1.77
CA ASP A 90 7.00 -4.58 -1.98
C ASP A 90 6.25 -5.07 -3.22
N ALA A 91 6.58 -6.26 -3.67
CA ALA A 91 5.80 -7.03 -4.62
C ALA A 91 6.15 -8.52 -4.47
N MET A 92 5.28 -9.43 -4.92
CA MET A 92 5.56 -10.87 -4.93
C MET A 92 6.85 -11.17 -5.69
N THR A 93 7.60 -12.16 -5.21
CA THR A 93 8.91 -12.55 -5.75
C THR A 93 8.82 -12.89 -7.24
N ASP A 94 7.81 -13.63 -7.67
CA ASP A 94 7.56 -13.97 -9.07
C ASP A 94 7.36 -12.74 -9.96
N ARG A 95 6.63 -11.73 -9.46
CA ARG A 95 6.39 -10.47 -10.18
C ARG A 95 7.67 -9.63 -10.27
N LEU A 96 8.46 -9.58 -9.22
CA LEU A 96 9.76 -8.88 -9.27
C LEU A 96 10.69 -9.54 -10.28
N VAL A 97 10.78 -10.88 -10.28
CA VAL A 97 11.58 -11.63 -11.28
C VAL A 97 11.13 -11.33 -12.71
N VAL A 98 9.80 -11.27 -12.96
CA VAL A 98 9.26 -10.91 -14.29
C VAL A 98 9.65 -9.49 -14.68
N ARG A 99 9.48 -8.51 -13.77
CA ARG A 99 9.85 -7.11 -14.02
C ARG A 99 11.34 -6.94 -14.34
N TYR A 100 12.21 -7.70 -13.68
CA TYR A 100 13.64 -7.70 -14.00
C TYR A 100 13.93 -8.25 -15.40
N LYS A 101 13.24 -9.32 -15.82
CA LYS A 101 13.38 -9.86 -17.16
C LYS A 101 12.89 -8.88 -18.25
N GLU A 102 11.77 -8.19 -18.01
CA GLU A 102 11.20 -7.19 -18.91
C GLU A 102 12.14 -5.98 -19.09
N THR A 103 12.72 -5.48 -17.99
CA THR A 103 13.58 -4.30 -18.02
C THR A 103 15.03 -4.62 -18.44
N ARG A 104 15.41 -5.89 -18.54
CA ARG A 104 16.78 -6.35 -18.85
C ARG A 104 17.85 -5.76 -17.90
N ARG A 105 17.46 -5.38 -16.69
CA ARG A 105 18.37 -4.87 -15.66
C ARG A 105 18.89 -6.02 -14.81
N ARG A 106 20.13 -5.90 -14.33
CA ARG A 106 20.66 -6.82 -13.32
C ARG A 106 20.17 -6.42 -11.93
N HIS A 107 19.86 -7.41 -11.11
CA HIS A 107 19.53 -7.14 -9.71
C HIS A 107 20.78 -6.69 -8.95
N PRO A 108 20.70 -5.67 -8.05
CA PRO A 108 21.87 -5.15 -7.33
C PRO A 108 22.67 -6.21 -6.56
N LEU A 109 22.01 -7.29 -6.11
CA LEU A 109 22.66 -8.39 -5.38
C LEU A 109 23.11 -9.55 -6.26
N SER A 110 22.81 -9.56 -7.58
CA SER A 110 23.17 -10.70 -8.44
C SER A 110 24.67 -11.00 -8.47
N ASP A 111 25.50 -9.94 -8.41
CA ASP A 111 26.96 -10.09 -8.43
C ASP A 111 27.54 -10.63 -7.09
N LYS A 112 26.74 -10.62 -6.02
CA LYS A 112 27.11 -11.16 -4.70
C LYS A 112 26.77 -12.64 -4.53
N LEU A 113 25.99 -13.20 -5.47
CA LEU A 113 25.53 -14.59 -5.42
C LEU A 113 26.30 -15.48 -6.40
N LYS A 114 26.67 -16.67 -5.95
CA LYS A 114 27.43 -17.64 -6.76
C LYS A 114 26.66 -18.14 -7.99
N ASP A 115 25.33 -18.19 -7.89
CA ASP A 115 24.45 -18.65 -8.98
C ASP A 115 24.02 -17.52 -9.93
N GLY A 116 24.27 -16.25 -9.58
CA GLY A 116 23.85 -15.07 -10.34
C GLY A 116 22.34 -14.98 -10.60
N SER A 117 21.53 -15.80 -9.89
CA SER A 117 20.09 -15.91 -10.09
C SER A 117 19.36 -14.68 -9.58
N VAL A 118 18.47 -14.11 -10.42
CA VAL A 118 17.58 -13.00 -10.00
C VAL A 118 16.62 -13.45 -8.90
N LEU A 119 16.16 -14.71 -8.92
CA LEU A 119 15.29 -15.26 -7.90
C LEU A 119 15.97 -15.25 -6.53
N SER A 120 17.16 -15.84 -6.43
CA SER A 120 17.92 -15.88 -5.17
C SER A 120 18.30 -14.48 -4.68
N ALA A 121 18.56 -13.55 -5.62
CA ALA A 121 18.85 -12.17 -5.27
C ALA A 121 17.64 -11.42 -4.67
N VAL A 122 16.45 -11.63 -5.22
CA VAL A 122 15.19 -11.08 -4.69
C VAL A 122 14.86 -11.66 -3.31
N GLU A 123 15.04 -12.98 -3.12
CA GLU A 123 14.81 -13.63 -1.84
C GLU A 123 15.75 -13.11 -0.76
N LEU A 124 17.04 -13.00 -1.06
CA LEU A 124 18.04 -12.42 -0.16
C LEU A 124 17.72 -10.96 0.18
N GLU A 125 17.38 -10.14 -0.81
CA GLU A 125 16.99 -8.73 -0.57
C GLU A 125 15.79 -8.63 0.38
N ARG A 126 14.79 -9.50 0.21
CA ARG A 126 13.60 -9.56 1.06
C ARG A 126 13.93 -9.85 2.52
N GLU A 127 14.83 -10.79 2.77
CA GLU A 127 15.29 -11.11 4.13
C GLU A 127 16.02 -9.91 4.75
N LEU A 128 16.91 -9.28 4.01
CA LEU A 128 17.71 -8.16 4.47
C LEU A 128 16.86 -6.89 4.75
N LEU A 129 15.77 -6.69 4.02
CA LEU A 129 14.88 -5.54 4.19
C LEU A 129 13.74 -5.77 5.19
N LEU A 130 13.60 -6.98 5.73
CA LEU A 130 12.53 -7.31 6.67
C LEU A 130 12.47 -6.40 7.91
N PRO A 131 13.59 -5.96 8.53
CA PRO A 131 13.54 -5.01 9.65
C PRO A 131 12.83 -3.70 9.28
N ILE A 132 13.20 -3.05 8.17
CA ILE A 132 12.56 -1.80 7.71
C ILE A 132 11.08 -2.03 7.40
N LYS A 133 10.74 -3.14 6.73
CA LYS A 133 9.35 -3.46 6.42
C LYS A 133 8.46 -3.50 7.67
N ARG A 134 8.99 -4.01 8.79
CA ARG A 134 8.25 -4.10 10.06
C ARG A 134 8.04 -2.75 10.75
N THR A 135 8.95 -1.81 10.54
CA THR A 135 8.93 -0.49 11.19
C THR A 135 8.41 0.62 10.27
N ALA A 136 8.12 0.29 9.01
CA ALA A 136 7.57 1.23 8.04
C ALA A 136 6.16 1.68 8.43
N ASP A 137 5.85 2.97 8.19
CA ASP A 137 4.53 3.54 8.44
C ASP A 137 3.52 3.07 7.40
N TYR A 138 3.99 2.82 6.17
CA TYR A 138 3.17 2.33 5.06
C TYR A 138 3.88 1.20 4.34
N ASN A 139 3.19 0.07 4.21
CA ASN A 139 3.60 -1.03 3.34
C ASN A 139 2.74 -1.03 2.08
N ILE A 140 3.37 -0.86 0.91
CA ILE A 140 2.69 -0.74 -0.39
C ILE A 140 3.05 -1.96 -1.23
N ASP A 141 2.11 -2.89 -1.37
CA ASP A 141 2.24 -4.03 -2.26
C ASP A 141 1.82 -3.63 -3.69
N THR A 142 2.79 -3.61 -4.60
CA THR A 142 2.58 -3.25 -6.01
C THR A 142 2.45 -4.45 -6.93
N THR A 143 2.26 -5.67 -6.39
CA THR A 143 2.23 -6.93 -7.14
C THR A 143 1.31 -6.85 -8.37
N TYR A 144 0.11 -6.31 -8.18
CA TYR A 144 -0.93 -6.21 -9.20
C TYR A 144 -1.34 -4.77 -9.53
N MET A 145 -0.61 -3.78 -9.01
CA MET A 145 -0.91 -2.39 -9.29
C MET A 145 -0.42 -1.97 -10.67
N SER A 146 -1.29 -1.33 -11.43
CA SER A 146 -0.89 -0.53 -12.59
C SER A 146 -0.24 0.78 -12.14
N ASN A 147 0.49 1.44 -13.04
CA ASN A 147 1.06 2.76 -12.75
C ASN A 147 -0.02 3.79 -12.37
N LYS A 148 -1.21 3.68 -12.96
CA LYS A 148 -2.36 4.53 -12.63
C LYS A 148 -2.84 4.30 -11.19
N GLN A 149 -3.02 3.04 -10.80
CA GLN A 149 -3.43 2.68 -9.44
C GLN A 149 -2.39 3.10 -8.40
N LEU A 150 -1.09 2.92 -8.70
CA LEU A 150 -0.01 3.39 -7.84
C LEU A 150 -0.08 4.92 -7.68
N ARG A 151 -0.26 5.66 -8.79
CA ARG A 151 -0.43 7.12 -8.76
C ARG A 151 -1.60 7.53 -7.87
N GLU A 152 -2.78 6.96 -8.09
CA GLU A 152 -3.97 7.24 -7.30
C GLU A 152 -3.74 6.95 -5.81
N ARG A 153 -3.07 5.86 -5.50
CA ARG A 153 -2.72 5.47 -4.13
C ARG A 153 -1.82 6.50 -3.45
N ILE A 154 -0.71 6.88 -4.10
CA ILE A 154 0.23 7.88 -3.54
C ILE A 154 -0.45 9.24 -3.39
N MET A 155 -1.20 9.69 -4.40
CA MET A 155 -1.94 10.94 -4.32
C MET A 155 -2.91 10.95 -3.14
N SER A 156 -3.66 9.85 -2.94
CA SER A 156 -4.61 9.74 -1.83
C SER A 156 -3.96 9.79 -0.45
N MET A 157 -2.69 9.39 -0.32
CA MET A 157 -1.95 9.39 0.96
C MET A 157 -1.36 10.76 1.29
N PHE A 158 -1.04 11.59 0.28
CA PHE A 158 -0.21 12.78 0.45
C PHE A 158 -0.83 14.09 -0.06
N MET A 159 -1.97 14.03 -0.77
CA MET A 159 -2.71 15.25 -1.07
C MET A 159 -3.54 15.64 0.15
N GLU A 160 -3.28 16.83 0.65
CA GLU A 160 -4.01 17.38 1.80
C GLU A 160 -5.47 17.66 1.45
N ASP A 161 -6.36 16.87 2.03
CA ASP A 161 -7.67 17.36 2.40
C ASP A 161 -7.79 17.22 3.93
N THR A 162 -7.90 18.34 4.58
CA THR A 162 -7.53 18.60 5.98
C THR A 162 -8.49 18.04 7.03
N SER A 163 -9.30 17.04 6.77
CA SER A 163 -10.30 16.67 7.76
C SER A 163 -10.03 15.44 8.60
N GLN A 164 -9.12 14.50 8.22
CA GLN A 164 -8.88 13.35 9.09
C GLN A 164 -7.50 12.69 8.92
N SER A 165 -6.88 12.40 10.04
CA SER A 165 -5.50 11.88 10.15
C SER A 165 -5.34 10.39 9.85
N ILE A 166 -6.40 9.65 9.46
CA ILE A 166 -6.35 8.25 9.06
C ILE A 166 -6.94 8.05 7.67
N THR A 167 -6.25 7.30 6.81
CA THR A 167 -6.77 6.85 5.52
C THR A 167 -7.34 5.43 5.66
N LEU A 168 -8.60 5.24 5.29
CA LEU A 168 -9.25 3.93 5.27
C LEU A 168 -9.19 3.34 3.87
N THR A 169 -8.52 2.20 3.73
CA THR A 169 -8.44 1.49 2.45
C THR A 169 -9.32 0.24 2.49
N PHE A 170 -10.36 0.21 1.65
CA PHE A 170 -11.23 -0.95 1.48
C PHE A 170 -10.79 -1.74 0.25
N MET A 171 -10.25 -2.95 0.46
CA MET A 171 -9.68 -3.76 -0.61
C MET A 171 -10.51 -5.03 -0.83
N SER A 172 -11.15 -5.17 -1.99
CA SER A 172 -11.77 -6.45 -2.36
C SER A 172 -10.73 -7.41 -2.94
N PHE A 173 -10.82 -8.70 -2.55
CA PHE A 173 -9.91 -9.74 -3.02
C PHE A 173 -10.58 -11.11 -3.13
N GLY A 174 -9.93 -12.03 -3.86
CA GLY A 174 -10.32 -13.43 -3.96
C GLY A 174 -9.41 -14.35 -3.15
N PHE A 175 -10.00 -15.12 -2.22
CA PHE A 175 -9.23 -16.08 -1.41
C PHE A 175 -8.43 -17.08 -2.25
N LYS A 176 -8.91 -17.43 -3.45
CA LYS A 176 -8.18 -18.32 -4.37
C LYS A 176 -6.85 -17.75 -4.86
N TYR A 177 -6.65 -16.44 -4.71
CA TYR A 177 -5.41 -15.76 -5.07
C TYR A 177 -4.57 -15.34 -3.86
N GLY A 178 -4.91 -15.82 -2.68
CA GLY A 178 -4.25 -15.51 -1.43
C GLY A 178 -4.78 -14.24 -0.74
N ILE A 179 -4.46 -14.12 0.54
CA ILE A 179 -4.81 -12.97 1.37
C ILE A 179 -3.86 -11.82 1.06
N PRO A 180 -4.33 -10.55 0.96
CA PRO A 180 -3.46 -9.40 0.81
C PRO A 180 -2.55 -9.24 2.04
N LEU A 181 -1.25 -9.12 1.80
CA LEU A 181 -0.25 -9.00 2.89
C LEU A 181 -0.31 -7.65 3.60
N GLU A 182 -0.86 -6.64 2.94
CA GLU A 182 -1.01 -5.28 3.45
C GLU A 182 -2.29 -5.07 4.25
N ALA A 183 -3.20 -6.05 4.28
CA ALA A 183 -4.46 -5.91 5.00
C ALA A 183 -4.26 -6.06 6.51
N ASP A 184 -4.76 -5.08 7.28
CA ASP A 184 -4.77 -5.11 8.74
C ASP A 184 -5.93 -5.94 9.28
N LEU A 185 -7.09 -5.86 8.61
CA LEU A 185 -8.29 -6.61 8.95
C LEU A 185 -8.75 -7.40 7.72
N ILE A 186 -9.19 -8.64 7.93
CA ILE A 186 -9.72 -9.49 6.87
C ILE A 186 -11.16 -9.86 7.20
N MET A 187 -12.08 -9.54 6.29
CA MET A 187 -13.49 -9.89 6.37
C MET A 187 -13.83 -10.92 5.31
N ASP A 188 -14.27 -12.09 5.74
CA ASP A 188 -14.72 -13.16 4.86
C ASP A 188 -16.23 -13.01 4.56
N VAL A 189 -16.56 -12.71 3.30
CA VAL A 189 -17.94 -12.54 2.84
C VAL A 189 -18.44 -13.72 2.00
N ARG A 190 -17.79 -14.89 2.09
CA ARG A 190 -18.22 -16.09 1.38
C ARG A 190 -19.54 -16.68 1.91
N CYS A 191 -19.92 -16.34 3.13
CA CYS A 191 -21.20 -16.70 3.73
C CYS A 191 -22.41 -16.00 3.10
N LEU A 192 -22.22 -14.91 2.34
CA LEU A 192 -23.28 -14.14 1.72
C LEU A 192 -23.74 -14.77 0.40
N PRO A 193 -24.97 -14.44 -0.10
CA PRO A 193 -25.50 -14.92 -1.37
C PRO A 193 -24.52 -14.78 -2.52
N ASN A 194 -24.39 -15.81 -3.35
CA ASN A 194 -23.36 -15.88 -4.38
C ASN A 194 -23.94 -15.65 -5.79
N PRO A 195 -23.70 -14.47 -6.42
CA PRO A 195 -24.19 -14.16 -7.76
C PRO A 195 -23.68 -15.12 -8.86
N PHE A 196 -22.60 -15.83 -8.61
CA PHE A 196 -22.03 -16.80 -9.55
C PHE A 196 -23.00 -17.92 -9.99
N TYR A 197 -23.98 -18.26 -9.13
CA TYR A 197 -24.97 -19.27 -9.45
C TYR A 197 -26.13 -18.74 -10.31
N SER A 198 -26.23 -17.43 -10.52
CA SER A 198 -27.19 -16.83 -11.45
C SER A 198 -26.57 -16.74 -12.85
N PRO A 199 -27.17 -17.35 -13.88
CA PRO A 199 -26.65 -17.28 -15.24
C PRO A 199 -26.49 -15.86 -15.79
N THR A 200 -27.34 -14.93 -15.37
CA THR A 200 -27.34 -13.52 -15.78
C THR A 200 -26.27 -12.69 -15.08
N LEU A 201 -25.88 -13.06 -13.86
CA LEU A 201 -24.97 -12.28 -13.02
C LEU A 201 -23.52 -12.80 -13.02
N LYS A 202 -23.35 -14.06 -13.43
CA LYS A 202 -22.05 -14.77 -13.39
C LYS A 202 -20.89 -14.00 -14.07
N HIS A 203 -21.17 -13.31 -15.14
CA HIS A 203 -20.18 -12.61 -15.97
C HIS A 203 -20.01 -11.12 -15.60
N LEU A 204 -20.87 -10.62 -14.74
CA LEU A 204 -20.83 -9.27 -14.21
C LEU A 204 -19.90 -9.19 -12.98
N THR A 205 -19.75 -8.01 -12.42
CA THR A 205 -18.93 -7.72 -11.24
C THR A 205 -19.76 -7.03 -10.16
N GLY A 206 -19.24 -6.88 -8.96
CA GLY A 206 -19.89 -6.09 -7.91
C GLY A 206 -19.99 -4.58 -8.21
N LEU A 207 -19.39 -4.11 -9.30
CA LEU A 207 -19.58 -2.75 -9.81
C LEU A 207 -20.89 -2.61 -10.61
N ASP A 208 -21.45 -3.71 -11.09
CA ASP A 208 -22.71 -3.72 -11.81
C ASP A 208 -23.88 -3.67 -10.86
N LYS A 209 -24.89 -2.85 -11.19
CA LYS A 209 -26.06 -2.63 -10.32
C LYS A 209 -26.78 -3.92 -9.98
N ASP A 210 -27.02 -4.78 -10.98
CA ASP A 210 -27.78 -6.03 -10.81
C ASP A 210 -27.09 -6.99 -9.82
N VAL A 211 -25.75 -7.02 -9.81
CA VAL A 211 -24.99 -7.83 -8.86
C VAL A 211 -25.06 -7.22 -7.46
N ARG A 212 -24.96 -5.90 -7.33
CA ARG A 212 -25.10 -5.23 -6.03
C ARG A 212 -26.48 -5.46 -5.43
N ASP A 213 -27.51 -5.24 -6.22
CA ASP A 213 -28.91 -5.44 -5.77
C ASP A 213 -29.10 -6.87 -5.28
N TYR A 214 -28.67 -7.86 -6.06
CA TYR A 214 -28.75 -9.27 -5.67
C TYR A 214 -28.04 -9.59 -4.34
N VAL A 215 -26.86 -9.03 -4.13
CA VAL A 215 -26.09 -9.27 -2.89
C VAL A 215 -26.71 -8.54 -1.71
N LEU A 216 -27.22 -7.32 -1.90
CA LEU A 216 -27.72 -6.45 -0.83
C LEU A 216 -29.18 -6.72 -0.43
N GLU A 217 -29.98 -7.35 -1.30
CA GLU A 217 -31.39 -7.65 -1.03
C GLU A 217 -31.57 -8.71 0.08
N SER A 218 -30.56 -9.52 0.39
CA SER A 218 -30.71 -10.57 1.39
C SER A 218 -30.68 -10.03 2.82
N GLU A 219 -31.48 -10.60 3.68
CA GLU A 219 -31.51 -10.28 5.12
C GLU A 219 -30.14 -10.56 5.78
N GLU A 220 -29.48 -11.66 5.37
CA GLU A 220 -28.16 -12.02 5.88
C GLU A 220 -27.11 -10.97 5.54
N THR A 221 -27.14 -10.42 4.32
CA THR A 221 -26.22 -9.36 3.92
C THR A 221 -26.48 -8.06 4.70
N THR A 222 -27.74 -7.72 4.86
CA THR A 222 -28.16 -6.54 5.63
C THR A 222 -27.68 -6.62 7.08
N GLU A 223 -27.90 -7.74 7.74
CA GLU A 223 -27.48 -7.94 9.13
C GLU A 223 -25.95 -8.05 9.26
N PHE A 224 -25.29 -8.69 8.30
CA PHE A 224 -23.82 -8.76 8.25
C PHE A 224 -23.21 -7.34 8.13
N LEU A 225 -23.68 -6.53 7.17
CA LEU A 225 -23.23 -5.18 6.97
C LEU A 225 -23.45 -4.31 8.23
N LYS A 226 -24.61 -4.39 8.83
CA LYS A 226 -24.92 -3.65 10.06
C LYS A 226 -23.90 -3.95 11.17
N ARG A 227 -23.58 -5.21 11.40
CA ARG A 227 -22.61 -5.63 12.42
C ARG A 227 -21.18 -5.20 12.04
N LEU A 228 -20.80 -5.40 10.79
CA LEU A 228 -19.48 -5.01 10.29
C LEU A 228 -19.27 -3.49 10.38
N LEU A 229 -20.25 -2.69 9.95
CA LEU A 229 -20.21 -1.24 10.08
C LEU A 229 -20.12 -0.81 11.55
N SER A 230 -20.93 -1.40 12.44
CA SER A 230 -20.88 -1.10 13.87
C SER A 230 -19.51 -1.40 14.48
N MET A 231 -18.90 -2.53 14.12
CA MET A 231 -17.56 -2.90 14.58
C MET A 231 -16.50 -1.92 14.05
N LEU A 232 -16.54 -1.56 12.78
CA LEU A 232 -15.58 -0.63 12.19
C LEU A 232 -15.78 0.81 12.70
N ASP A 233 -17.01 1.27 12.86
CA ASP A 233 -17.33 2.57 13.47
C ASP A 233 -16.78 2.70 14.89
N PHE A 234 -16.78 1.61 15.65
CA PHE A 234 -16.19 1.56 16.98
C PHE A 234 -14.66 1.51 16.93
N SER A 235 -14.08 0.67 16.05
CA SER A 235 -12.64 0.39 16.06
C SER A 235 -11.79 1.44 15.34
N VAL A 236 -12.29 2.06 14.26
CA VAL A 236 -11.55 3.07 13.48
C VAL A 236 -11.07 4.25 14.36
N PRO A 237 -11.90 4.86 15.23
CA PRO A 237 -11.42 5.89 16.14
C PRO A 237 -10.35 5.42 17.13
N LEU A 238 -10.34 4.14 17.51
CA LEU A 238 -9.33 3.56 18.39
C LEU A 238 -7.99 3.42 17.69
N TYR A 239 -7.98 2.96 16.42
CA TYR A 239 -6.78 2.93 15.58
C TYR A 239 -6.19 4.33 15.36
N LEU A 240 -7.06 5.31 15.12
CA LEU A 240 -6.65 6.71 15.01
C LEU A 240 -5.99 7.21 16.30
N LYS A 241 -6.58 6.89 17.46
CA LYS A 241 -6.04 7.29 18.79
C LYS A 241 -4.69 6.62 19.08
N GLU A 242 -4.45 5.42 18.57
CA GLU A 242 -3.16 4.72 18.65
C GLU A 242 -2.09 5.37 17.74
N GLY A 243 -2.48 6.27 16.84
CA GLY A 243 -1.56 6.95 15.92
C GLY A 243 -1.44 6.26 14.55
N LYS A 244 -2.35 5.33 14.21
CA LYS A 244 -2.34 4.67 12.91
C LYS A 244 -2.78 5.65 11.82
N SER A 245 -1.94 5.84 10.81
CA SER A 245 -2.18 6.77 9.70
C SER A 245 -2.93 6.14 8.53
N GLU A 246 -2.95 4.80 8.45
CA GLU A 246 -3.68 4.02 7.46
C GLU A 246 -4.23 2.74 8.08
N LEU A 247 -5.48 2.39 7.70
CA LEU A 247 -6.10 1.10 8.04
C LEU A 247 -6.59 0.44 6.75
N VAL A 248 -6.03 -0.73 6.44
CA VAL A 248 -6.41 -1.53 5.27
C VAL A 248 -7.36 -2.65 5.68
N VAL A 249 -8.60 -2.55 5.21
CA VAL A 249 -9.64 -3.58 5.43
C VAL A 249 -9.80 -4.40 4.16
N GLY A 250 -9.34 -5.65 4.21
CA GLY A 250 -9.48 -6.63 3.13
C GLY A 250 -10.83 -7.34 3.21
N ILE A 251 -11.61 -7.31 2.14
CA ILE A 251 -12.88 -7.99 2.00
C ILE A 251 -12.72 -9.13 0.99
N GLY A 252 -12.85 -10.39 1.47
CA GLY A 252 -12.57 -11.58 0.67
C GLY A 252 -13.81 -12.37 0.30
N CYS A 253 -13.98 -12.66 -1.01
CA CYS A 253 -14.85 -13.72 -1.48
C CYS A 253 -14.06 -14.79 -2.24
N THR A 254 -14.68 -15.77 -2.88
CA THR A 254 -13.95 -16.85 -3.57
C THR A 254 -13.08 -16.31 -4.71
N GLY A 255 -13.64 -15.52 -5.61
CA GLY A 255 -12.97 -15.03 -6.82
C GLY A 255 -12.61 -13.54 -6.81
N GLY A 256 -13.07 -12.75 -5.83
CA GLY A 256 -12.75 -11.32 -5.77
C GLY A 256 -13.59 -10.42 -6.69
N LYS A 257 -14.63 -10.94 -7.37
CA LYS A 257 -15.37 -10.20 -8.41
C LYS A 257 -16.73 -9.65 -8.00
N HIS A 258 -17.49 -10.38 -7.18
CA HIS A 258 -18.90 -10.07 -6.88
C HIS A 258 -19.07 -9.55 -5.45
N ARG A 259 -19.29 -10.46 -4.46
CA ARG A 259 -19.62 -10.14 -3.07
C ARG A 259 -18.61 -9.20 -2.40
N SER A 260 -17.31 -9.50 -2.54
CA SER A 260 -16.24 -8.69 -1.95
C SER A 260 -16.21 -7.26 -2.51
N VAL A 261 -16.43 -7.10 -3.81
CA VAL A 261 -16.50 -5.79 -4.48
C VAL A 261 -17.70 -5.01 -3.95
N THR A 262 -18.90 -5.64 -3.93
CA THR A 262 -20.13 -5.01 -3.43
C THR A 262 -19.97 -4.53 -1.99
N ILE A 263 -19.46 -5.38 -1.09
CA ILE A 263 -19.30 -5.01 0.32
C ILE A 263 -18.21 -3.95 0.52
N ALA A 264 -17.09 -4.03 -0.23
CA ALA A 264 -16.04 -3.01 -0.17
C ALA A 264 -16.56 -1.62 -0.56
N MET A 265 -17.42 -1.55 -1.58
CA MET A 265 -18.07 -0.29 -1.98
C MET A 265 -18.98 0.26 -0.88
N GLN A 266 -19.82 -0.59 -0.25
CA GLN A 266 -20.70 -0.17 0.84
C GLN A 266 -19.92 0.41 2.03
N LEU A 267 -18.80 -0.22 2.39
CA LEU A 267 -17.94 0.30 3.45
C LEU A 267 -17.30 1.64 3.05
N ASN A 268 -16.77 1.74 1.82
CA ASN A 268 -16.19 2.98 1.31
C ASN A 268 -17.19 4.13 1.35
N ASP A 269 -18.41 3.91 0.87
CA ASP A 269 -19.44 4.95 0.81
C ASP A 269 -19.84 5.40 2.21
N HIS A 270 -20.07 4.46 3.14
CA HIS A 270 -20.40 4.77 4.53
C HIS A 270 -19.34 5.64 5.22
N PHE A 271 -18.07 5.31 5.09
CA PHE A 271 -17.01 6.06 5.75
C PHE A 271 -16.69 7.38 5.04
N ARG A 272 -16.88 7.46 3.72
CA ARG A 272 -16.82 8.75 2.99
C ARG A 272 -17.91 9.70 3.43
N GLU A 273 -19.14 9.24 3.60
CA GLU A 273 -20.26 10.05 4.12
C GLU A 273 -19.97 10.57 5.52
N LYS A 274 -19.22 9.82 6.33
CA LYS A 274 -18.75 10.26 7.65
C LYS A 274 -17.54 11.19 7.60
N GLY A 275 -17.07 11.57 6.40
CA GLY A 275 -15.96 12.47 6.19
C GLY A 275 -14.57 11.83 6.34
N TYR A 276 -14.44 10.50 6.39
CA TYR A 276 -13.14 9.84 6.38
C TYR A 276 -12.51 9.88 4.99
N ARG A 277 -11.19 9.97 4.96
CA ARG A 277 -10.44 9.75 3.73
C ARG A 277 -10.47 8.28 3.38
N CYS A 278 -11.15 7.93 2.29
CA CYS A 278 -11.33 6.54 1.88
C CYS A 278 -10.71 6.27 0.51
N VAL A 279 -10.06 5.12 0.39
CA VAL A 279 -9.52 4.55 -0.85
C VAL A 279 -10.18 3.20 -1.08
N ILE A 280 -10.65 2.96 -2.30
CA ILE A 280 -11.18 1.66 -2.70
C ILE A 280 -10.25 0.99 -3.70
N GLN A 281 -10.01 -0.30 -3.50
CA GLN A 281 -9.18 -1.12 -4.39
C GLN A 281 -9.87 -2.44 -4.69
N HIS A 282 -9.78 -2.89 -5.94
CA HIS A 282 -10.33 -4.18 -6.36
C HIS A 282 -9.19 -5.02 -6.96
N ARG A 283 -8.48 -5.77 -6.07
CA ARG A 283 -7.24 -6.47 -6.44
C ARG A 283 -7.42 -7.50 -7.54
N ASP A 284 -8.52 -8.24 -7.52
CA ASP A 284 -8.72 -9.41 -8.38
C ASP A 284 -9.95 -9.31 -9.30
N ILE A 285 -10.49 -8.11 -9.53
CA ILE A 285 -11.72 -7.91 -10.29
C ILE A 285 -11.59 -8.35 -11.77
N ASP A 286 -10.42 -8.15 -12.35
CA ASP A 286 -10.12 -8.43 -13.76
C ASP A 286 -9.46 -9.80 -14.00
N ARG A 287 -9.43 -10.68 -12.99
CA ARG A 287 -8.77 -12.00 -13.06
C ARG A 287 -9.67 -13.14 -13.46
#